data_a56a7fadef0508a8b6ebb68e4805ef26
#
_entry.id   a56a7fadef0508a8b6ebb68e4805ef26
#
_cell.length_a   1.000
_cell.length_b   1.000
_cell.length_c   1.000
_cell.angle_alpha   90.00
_cell.angle_beta   90.00
_cell.angle_gamma   90.00
#
_symmetry.space_group_name_H-M   'P 1'
#
loop_
_entity.id
_entity.type
_entity.pdbx_description
1 polymer ?
#
loop_
_entity_poly.entity_id
_entity_poly.type
_entity_poly.pdbx_seq_one_letter_code
_entity_poly.pdbx_strand_id
1 'polypeptide(L)'
;MVAITGQLIPATEFNNAKNRVLAILGNGSGQQGYGQIVASAEDYAISTNDELISANHWNALTLDVNKCLNHQQPQNAQTTAATTGRVIGANSDGVSSNNGINDMVNDINTAETLANAALVHSTAYTLTSGRSFLVSQRTSAWGGDGDPDDLIYCDLDVDFPGGYATTNSSGNRINSNPDDHRRHFFNAGGQVRLSFTSTNLSTKDQNWATMLAGAGSVVFDKFKTTVTGSGLARDGSTDVDGGGIDSALGNYQLTTSFQTIFRKFGSSVYAANYIQVQAKRVGASLVRFRVSFYDAAEGNPNFDERVLLGAGSLMQAGIDLRRATGSFVSVPTPTGSVSTELVNT
;
A
#
# COMPACT_ATOMS: atom_id res chain seq x y z
N MET A 1 25.74 20.15 0.23
CA MET A 1 26.73 21.10 0.83
C MET A 1 26.61 20.93 2.33
N VAL A 2 27.67 20.94 3.06
CA VAL A 2 27.67 20.74 4.52
C VAL A 2 27.91 22.09 5.16
N ALA A 3 27.05 22.50 6.08
CA ALA A 3 27.23 23.77 6.81
C ALA A 3 28.52 23.72 7.64
N ILE A 4 29.20 24.87 7.72
CA ILE A 4 30.46 25.00 8.46
C ILE A 4 30.17 25.59 9.84
N THR A 5 30.78 25.04 10.87
CA THR A 5 30.61 25.51 12.25
C THR A 5 30.93 27.03 12.38
N GLY A 6 30.01 27.77 12.97
CA GLY A 6 30.15 29.21 13.19
C GLY A 6 29.62 30.10 12.07
N GLN A 7 29.10 29.53 10.98
CA GLN A 7 28.43 30.30 9.93
C GLN A 7 26.91 30.26 10.11
N LEU A 8 26.22 31.30 9.63
CA LEU A 8 24.76 31.30 9.52
C LEU A 8 24.32 30.26 8.49
N ILE A 9 23.20 29.62 8.74
CA ILE A 9 22.60 28.67 7.78
C ILE A 9 22.10 29.47 6.58
N PRO A 10 22.62 29.21 5.36
CA PRO A 10 22.13 29.89 4.17
C PRO A 10 20.66 29.53 3.91
N ALA A 11 19.87 30.50 3.43
CA ALA A 11 18.48 30.26 3.02
C ALA A 11 18.36 29.10 1.99
N THR A 12 19.38 28.96 1.13
CA THR A 12 19.46 27.86 0.16
C THR A 12 19.51 26.48 0.80
N GLU A 13 20.26 26.32 1.90
CA GLU A 13 20.33 25.01 2.61
C GLU A 13 19.02 24.68 3.30
N PHE A 14 18.42 25.67 3.97
CA PHE A 14 17.09 25.50 4.56
C PHE A 14 16.04 25.12 3.50
N ASN A 15 15.99 25.87 2.39
CA ASN A 15 15.05 25.60 1.31
C ASN A 15 15.28 24.24 0.65
N ASN A 16 16.53 23.80 0.51
CA ASN A 16 16.83 22.45 0.01
C ASN A 16 16.30 21.37 0.96
N ALA A 17 16.53 21.49 2.26
CA ALA A 17 16.01 20.58 3.25
C ALA A 17 14.47 20.55 3.21
N LYS A 18 13.83 21.73 3.21
CA LYS A 18 12.38 21.87 3.08
C LYS A 18 11.83 21.20 1.82
N ASN A 19 12.44 21.42 0.66
CA ASN A 19 11.98 20.84 -0.61
C ASN A 19 12.08 19.30 -0.63
N ARG A 20 13.10 18.74 0.01
CA ARG A 20 13.25 17.29 0.17
C ARG A 20 12.16 16.71 1.06
N VAL A 21 11.87 17.34 2.19
CA VAL A 21 10.75 16.93 3.07
C VAL A 21 9.41 17.06 2.34
N LEU A 22 9.23 18.13 1.58
CA LEU A 22 8.04 18.35 0.76
C LEU A 22 7.82 17.23 -0.26
N ALA A 23 8.88 16.70 -0.86
CA ALA A 23 8.80 15.59 -1.79
C ALA A 23 8.32 14.29 -1.11
N ILE A 24 8.69 14.07 0.16
CA ILE A 24 8.28 12.87 0.92
C ILE A 24 6.86 13.03 1.50
N LEU A 25 6.64 14.14 2.21
CA LEU A 25 5.42 14.33 3.03
C LEU A 25 4.25 14.88 2.22
N GLY A 26 4.51 15.78 1.28
CA GLY A 26 3.50 16.44 0.45
C GLY A 26 2.99 15.56 -0.69
N ASN A 27 2.61 16.22 -1.79
CA ASN A 27 2.12 15.52 -2.97
C ASN A 27 3.17 14.59 -3.59
N GLY A 28 4.45 14.98 -3.55
CA GLY A 28 5.54 14.19 -4.13
C GLY A 28 5.39 13.92 -5.62
N SER A 29 6.19 13.01 -6.13
CA SER A 29 6.13 12.49 -7.52
C SER A 29 6.71 11.09 -7.60
N GLY A 30 6.46 10.37 -8.69
CA GLY A 30 6.95 9.01 -8.87
C GLY A 30 6.48 8.08 -7.75
N GLN A 31 7.42 7.52 -7.00
CA GLN A 31 7.14 6.58 -5.90
C GLN A 31 7.13 7.25 -4.51
N GLN A 32 7.13 8.57 -4.44
CA GLN A 32 7.14 9.36 -3.21
C GLN A 32 5.83 10.14 -3.02
N GLY A 33 5.69 10.73 -1.83
CA GLY A 33 4.55 11.55 -1.44
C GLY A 33 3.57 10.79 -0.55
N TYR A 34 3.30 11.35 0.63
CA TYR A 34 2.30 10.85 1.57
C TYR A 34 1.01 11.65 1.52
N GLY A 35 0.94 12.68 0.67
CA GLY A 35 -0.27 13.47 0.45
C GLY A 35 -0.68 14.34 1.63
N GLN A 36 0.25 14.77 2.46
CA GLN A 36 -0.03 15.59 3.64
C GLN A 36 0.14 17.09 3.34
N ILE A 37 -0.39 17.90 4.24
CA ILE A 37 -0.06 19.32 4.32
C ILE A 37 1.33 19.46 4.96
N VAL A 38 2.20 20.23 4.31
CA VAL A 38 3.59 20.48 4.74
C VAL A 38 3.69 21.90 5.27
N ALA A 39 3.64 22.05 6.58
CA ALA A 39 3.60 23.36 7.24
C ALA A 39 4.82 24.21 6.92
N SER A 40 6.02 23.61 6.90
CA SER A 40 7.27 24.31 6.56
C SER A 40 7.29 24.87 5.13
N ALA A 41 6.48 24.32 4.24
CA ALA A 41 6.41 24.79 2.86
C ALA A 41 5.34 25.86 2.63
N GLU A 42 4.19 25.75 3.32
CA GLU A 42 3.05 26.66 3.14
C GLU A 42 3.20 27.93 3.97
N ASP A 43 3.57 27.78 5.24
CA ASP A 43 3.53 28.87 6.21
C ASP A 43 4.88 29.59 6.37
N TYR A 44 5.98 28.95 5.92
CA TYR A 44 7.34 29.39 6.17
C TYR A 44 8.24 29.29 4.93
N ALA A 45 7.74 29.74 3.78
CA ALA A 45 8.56 29.89 2.58
C ALA A 45 9.55 31.04 2.79
N ILE A 46 10.85 30.75 2.78
CA ILE A 46 11.90 31.78 2.89
C ILE A 46 12.24 32.28 1.50
N SER A 47 12.17 33.60 1.28
CA SER A 47 12.67 34.20 0.06
C SER A 47 14.20 34.18 0.05
N THR A 48 14.80 34.07 -1.13
CA THR A 48 16.25 33.91 -1.29
C THR A 48 17.07 35.17 -0.96
N ASN A 49 16.42 36.30 -0.66
CA ASN A 49 17.06 37.57 -0.41
C ASN A 49 16.82 38.01 1.04
N ASP A 50 17.82 37.84 1.87
CA ASP A 50 18.01 38.47 3.20
C ASP A 50 17.00 38.13 4.32
N GLU A 51 16.19 37.10 4.17
CA GLU A 51 15.30 36.69 5.24
C GLU A 51 16.03 35.78 6.24
N LEU A 52 16.00 36.14 7.52
CA LEU A 52 16.59 35.34 8.58
C LEU A 52 15.71 34.11 8.87
N ILE A 53 16.34 32.96 8.98
CA ILE A 53 15.66 31.74 9.43
C ILE A 53 15.25 31.90 10.89
N SER A 54 13.96 32.08 11.13
CA SER A 54 13.43 32.22 12.48
C SER A 54 13.29 30.85 13.17
N ALA A 55 13.12 30.89 14.51
CA ALA A 55 12.80 29.69 15.27
C ALA A 55 11.52 28.96 14.75
N ASN A 56 10.54 29.74 14.27
CA ASN A 56 9.33 29.16 13.69
C ASN A 56 9.58 28.40 12.39
N HIS A 57 10.43 28.96 11.51
CA HIS A 57 10.86 28.27 10.27
C HIS A 57 11.53 26.93 10.59
N TRP A 58 12.48 26.95 11.53
CA TRP A 58 13.18 25.76 11.99
C TRP A 58 12.22 24.71 12.59
N ASN A 59 11.36 25.15 13.49
CA ASN A 59 10.45 24.27 14.21
C ASN A 59 9.41 23.62 13.27
N ALA A 60 8.91 24.36 12.29
CA ALA A 60 8.01 23.82 11.28
C ALA A 60 8.70 22.72 10.46
N LEU A 61 9.91 22.95 10.01
CA LEU A 61 10.69 21.96 9.27
C LEU A 61 11.01 20.72 10.13
N THR A 62 11.43 20.95 11.39
CA THR A 62 11.68 19.85 12.35
C THR A 62 10.43 19.01 12.57
N LEU A 63 9.26 19.64 12.71
CA LEU A 63 7.99 18.92 12.87
C LEU A 63 7.68 18.06 11.64
N ASP A 64 7.88 18.59 10.44
CA ASP A 64 7.60 17.86 9.20
C ASP A 64 8.58 16.69 8.97
N VAL A 65 9.88 16.87 9.29
CA VAL A 65 10.86 15.76 9.32
C VAL A 65 10.43 14.68 10.29
N ASN A 66 9.99 15.09 11.49
CA ASN A 66 9.50 14.16 12.52
C ASN A 66 8.27 13.37 12.07
N LYS A 67 7.34 13.99 11.33
CA LYS A 67 6.19 13.27 10.75
C LYS A 67 6.65 12.15 9.80
N CYS A 68 7.64 12.43 8.94
CA CYS A 68 8.19 11.43 8.02
C CYS A 68 8.78 10.24 8.79
N LEU A 69 9.71 10.51 9.71
CA LEU A 69 10.44 9.48 10.45
C LEU A 69 9.53 8.63 11.33
N ASN A 70 8.65 9.28 12.10
CA ASN A 70 7.74 8.56 13.00
C ASN A 70 6.67 7.77 12.26
N HIS A 71 6.31 8.17 11.03
CA HIS A 71 5.42 7.36 10.19
C HIS A 71 6.10 6.10 9.68
N GLN A 72 7.36 6.22 9.28
CA GLN A 72 8.12 5.14 8.65
C GLN A 72 8.69 4.14 9.67
N GLN A 73 9.16 4.66 10.79
CA GLN A 73 9.73 3.88 11.89
C GLN A 73 9.41 4.56 13.23
N PRO A 74 9.22 3.81 14.33
CA PRO A 74 9.07 4.37 15.66
C PRO A 74 10.44 4.88 16.16
N GLN A 75 11.07 5.75 15.42
CA GLN A 75 12.32 6.40 15.81
C GLN A 75 12.01 7.79 16.30
N ASN A 76 12.60 8.12 17.43
CA ASN A 76 12.68 9.49 17.83
C ASN A 76 13.49 10.25 16.77
N ALA A 77 12.89 11.25 16.17
CA ALA A 77 13.63 12.15 15.32
C ALA A 77 14.78 12.73 16.11
N GLN A 78 15.90 12.78 15.47
CA GLN A 78 17.13 13.23 16.09
C GLN A 78 17.11 14.76 16.25
N THR A 79 16.45 15.46 15.33
CA THR A 79 16.40 16.92 15.34
C THR A 79 15.35 17.44 16.32
N THR A 80 15.73 18.35 17.19
CA THR A 80 14.86 18.97 18.20
C THR A 80 14.46 20.39 17.82
N ALA A 81 13.30 20.81 18.34
CA ALA A 81 12.82 22.17 18.18
C ALA A 81 13.78 23.21 18.78
N ALA A 82 13.90 24.34 18.14
CA ALA A 82 14.67 25.48 18.64
C ALA A 82 13.80 26.41 19.49
N THR A 83 14.40 26.97 20.55
CA THR A 83 13.80 28.05 21.32
C THR A 83 14.25 29.39 20.77
N THR A 84 13.46 30.44 20.97
CA THR A 84 13.84 31.83 20.58
C THR A 84 15.17 32.21 21.20
N GLY A 85 16.06 32.76 20.41
CA GLY A 85 17.40 33.18 20.81
C GLY A 85 18.46 32.08 20.79
N ARG A 86 18.11 30.87 20.42
CA ARG A 86 19.07 29.78 20.24
C ARG A 86 19.77 29.91 18.88
N VAL A 87 21.07 29.73 18.88
CA VAL A 87 21.86 29.64 17.65
C VAL A 87 21.78 28.20 17.13
N ILE A 88 21.35 28.03 15.89
CA ILE A 88 21.37 26.75 15.20
C ILE A 88 22.70 26.62 14.48
N GLY A 89 23.55 25.73 14.96
CA GLY A 89 24.87 25.47 14.37
C GLY A 89 24.84 24.46 13.23
N ALA A 90 26.01 24.14 12.71
CA ALA A 90 26.19 23.10 11.70
C ALA A 90 25.90 21.69 12.27
N ASN A 91 26.35 21.43 13.49
CA ASN A 91 26.18 20.18 14.22
C ASN A 91 25.66 20.47 15.63
N SER A 92 25.35 19.41 16.39
CA SER A 92 24.95 19.54 17.78
C SER A 92 26.02 20.33 18.56
N ASP A 93 25.58 21.27 19.38
CA ASP A 93 26.46 22.14 20.18
C ASP A 93 27.04 21.46 21.44
N GLY A 94 26.89 20.14 21.58
CA GLY A 94 27.30 19.35 22.73
C GLY A 94 26.43 19.51 23.96
N VAL A 95 25.43 20.38 23.94
CA VAL A 95 24.50 20.63 25.05
C VAL A 95 23.22 19.80 24.92
N SER A 96 22.80 19.60 23.69
CA SER A 96 21.75 18.64 23.36
C SER A 96 22.08 18.02 22.01
N SER A 97 22.14 16.69 21.96
CA SER A 97 22.35 15.95 20.72
C SER A 97 21.32 16.36 19.65
N ASN A 98 21.79 16.53 18.42
CA ASN A 98 20.93 16.57 17.23
C ASN A 98 20.15 17.88 16.98
N ASN A 99 20.83 19.00 17.02
CA ASN A 99 20.21 20.33 16.88
C ASN A 99 20.79 21.17 15.75
N GLY A 100 21.65 20.61 14.93
CA GLY A 100 22.27 21.30 13.80
C GLY A 100 21.57 21.02 12.48
N ILE A 101 21.86 21.84 11.47
CA ILE A 101 21.33 21.61 10.12
C ILE A 101 21.84 20.29 9.52
N ASN A 102 23.06 19.86 9.85
CA ASN A 102 23.60 18.60 9.38
C ASN A 102 22.87 17.40 10.00
N ASP A 103 22.47 17.52 11.27
CA ASP A 103 21.67 16.49 11.94
C ASP A 103 20.29 16.37 11.27
N MET A 104 19.66 17.51 10.96
CA MET A 104 18.41 17.53 10.20
C MET A 104 18.55 16.93 8.80
N VAL A 105 19.65 17.23 8.09
CA VAL A 105 19.94 16.64 6.78
C VAL A 105 20.11 15.11 6.89
N ASN A 106 20.73 14.60 7.95
CA ASN A 106 20.85 13.17 8.19
C ASN A 106 19.48 12.51 8.46
N ASP A 107 18.63 13.16 9.23
CA ASP A 107 17.25 12.73 9.45
C ASP A 107 16.48 12.68 8.12
N ILE A 108 16.62 13.68 7.26
CA ILE A 108 16.01 13.72 5.93
C ILE A 108 16.57 12.61 5.03
N ASN A 109 17.89 12.35 5.03
CA ASN A 109 18.49 11.24 4.28
C ASN A 109 17.87 9.89 4.70
N THR A 110 17.67 9.71 6.00
CA THR A 110 17.00 8.53 6.55
C THR A 110 15.56 8.45 6.07
N ALA A 111 14.81 9.54 6.14
CA ALA A 111 13.43 9.60 5.69
C ALA A 111 13.28 9.31 4.19
N GLU A 112 14.17 9.82 3.34
CA GLU A 112 14.19 9.52 1.90
C GLU A 112 14.46 8.04 1.62
N THR A 113 15.44 7.46 2.32
CA THR A 113 15.77 6.04 2.20
C THR A 113 14.56 5.18 2.54
N LEU A 114 13.89 5.49 3.65
CA LEU A 114 12.73 4.74 4.12
C LEU A 114 11.49 4.96 3.24
N ALA A 115 11.32 6.16 2.68
CA ALA A 115 10.21 6.44 1.76
C ALA A 115 10.32 5.62 0.46
N ASN A 116 11.53 5.33 0.01
CA ASN A 116 11.80 4.53 -1.19
C ASN A 116 11.83 3.03 -0.94
N ALA A 117 11.97 2.61 0.32
CA ALA A 117 11.96 1.19 0.67
C ALA A 117 10.55 0.60 0.59
N ALA A 118 10.49 -0.73 0.46
CA ALA A 118 9.25 -1.45 0.73
C ALA A 118 8.89 -1.22 2.20
N LEU A 119 7.75 -0.60 2.46
CA LEU A 119 7.33 -0.28 3.81
C LEU A 119 7.18 -1.56 4.62
N VAL A 120 8.03 -1.71 5.62
CA VAL A 120 7.79 -2.62 6.72
C VAL A 120 6.81 -1.90 7.64
N HIS A 121 5.72 -2.56 8.03
CA HIS A 121 4.75 -1.97 8.95
C HIS A 121 5.44 -1.45 10.20
N SER A 122 5.43 -0.13 10.34
CA SER A 122 5.86 0.51 11.57
C SER A 122 4.78 0.35 12.64
N THR A 123 5.19 0.20 13.88
CA THR A 123 4.30 0.29 15.04
C THR A 123 3.77 1.71 15.26
N ALA A 124 4.32 2.71 14.55
CA ALA A 124 3.93 4.11 14.67
C ALA A 124 2.63 4.46 13.94
N TYR A 125 2.13 3.59 13.07
CA TYR A 125 0.81 3.75 12.47
C TYR A 125 0.00 2.46 12.54
N THR A 126 -1.31 2.59 12.59
CA THR A 126 -2.23 1.47 12.60
C THR A 126 -2.86 1.32 11.22
N LEU A 127 -2.93 0.11 10.72
CA LEU A 127 -3.76 -0.20 9.57
C LEU A 127 -5.20 -0.34 10.03
N THR A 128 -6.00 0.66 9.71
CA THR A 128 -7.43 0.63 9.99
C THR A 128 -8.17 0.13 8.76
N SER A 129 -9.03 -0.87 8.94
CA SER A 129 -10.00 -1.26 7.94
C SER A 129 -10.90 -0.07 7.65
N GLY A 130 -10.84 0.44 6.45
CA GLY A 130 -11.59 1.62 6.05
C GLY A 130 -12.97 1.30 5.49
N ARG A 131 -13.19 0.06 5.10
CA ARG A 131 -14.46 -0.49 4.68
C ARG A 131 -14.52 -1.96 4.99
N SER A 132 -15.65 -2.35 5.57
CA SER A 132 -16.04 -3.74 5.70
C SER A 132 -16.21 -4.38 4.32
N PHE A 133 -15.71 -5.54 4.23
CA PHE A 133 -15.82 -6.58 3.26
C PHE A 133 -16.86 -6.34 2.16
N LEU A 134 -16.38 -5.97 0.98
CA LEU A 134 -17.15 -6.14 -0.24
C LEU A 134 -17.00 -7.59 -0.67
N VAL A 135 -18.10 -8.26 -0.81
CA VAL A 135 -18.10 -9.70 -1.08
C VAL A 135 -18.90 -9.97 -2.35
N SER A 136 -18.30 -10.69 -3.29
CA SER A 136 -19.02 -11.40 -4.31
C SER A 136 -19.18 -12.86 -3.88
N GLN A 137 -20.35 -13.41 -4.03
CA GLN A 137 -20.67 -14.77 -3.59
C GLN A 137 -21.46 -15.55 -4.64
N ARG A 138 -21.22 -16.86 -4.67
CA ARG A 138 -21.94 -17.80 -5.52
C ARG A 138 -22.58 -18.87 -4.66
N THR A 139 -23.80 -19.22 -4.99
CA THR A 139 -24.61 -20.25 -4.33
C THR A 139 -25.11 -21.33 -5.28
N SER A 140 -24.79 -21.23 -6.57
CA SER A 140 -25.10 -22.22 -7.59
C SER A 140 -23.89 -23.08 -7.92
N ALA A 141 -24.11 -24.34 -8.29
CA ALA A 141 -23.06 -25.25 -8.73
C ALA A 141 -22.31 -24.71 -9.95
N TRP A 142 -21.04 -25.10 -10.09
CA TRP A 142 -20.16 -24.72 -11.19
C TRP A 142 -19.10 -25.83 -11.39
N GLY A 143 -18.38 -25.75 -12.52
CA GLY A 143 -17.39 -26.75 -12.90
C GLY A 143 -18.02 -28.07 -13.40
N GLY A 144 -17.17 -29.03 -13.72
CA GLY A 144 -17.56 -30.35 -14.24
C GLY A 144 -17.18 -30.53 -15.71
N ASP A 145 -17.39 -31.66 -16.25
CA ASP A 145 -16.97 -32.31 -17.51
C ASP A 145 -16.86 -31.43 -18.79
N GLY A 146 -15.93 -30.41 -18.80
CA GLY A 146 -15.64 -29.62 -19.99
C GLY A 146 -16.71 -28.58 -20.34
N ASP A 147 -17.54 -28.24 -19.39
CA ASP A 147 -18.52 -27.17 -19.53
C ASP A 147 -17.84 -25.74 -19.48
N PRO A 148 -18.44 -24.74 -20.15
CA PRO A 148 -17.94 -23.36 -20.11
C PRO A 148 -17.90 -22.77 -18.70
N ASP A 149 -18.46 -23.42 -17.70
CA ASP A 149 -18.51 -22.98 -16.32
C ASP A 149 -17.39 -23.56 -15.43
N ASP A 150 -16.37 -24.18 -16.01
CA ASP A 150 -15.17 -24.61 -15.28
C ASP A 150 -14.41 -23.43 -14.65
N LEU A 151 -14.55 -22.25 -15.21
CA LEU A 151 -13.98 -21.02 -14.71
C LEU A 151 -15.06 -20.04 -14.27
N ILE A 152 -15.10 -19.75 -12.99
CA ILE A 152 -15.90 -18.63 -12.48
C ILE A 152 -14.97 -17.50 -11.99
N TYR A 153 -15.42 -16.26 -12.13
CA TYR A 153 -14.66 -15.11 -11.65
C TYR A 153 -15.54 -13.98 -11.16
N CYS A 154 -14.95 -13.10 -10.35
CA CYS A 154 -15.52 -11.80 -10.04
C CYS A 154 -14.47 -10.69 -10.20
N ASP A 155 -14.94 -9.50 -10.52
CA ASP A 155 -14.11 -8.29 -10.57
C ASP A 155 -14.46 -7.39 -9.37
N LEU A 156 -13.44 -7.07 -8.60
CA LEU A 156 -13.50 -6.21 -7.43
C LEU A 156 -12.70 -4.94 -7.72
N ASP A 157 -13.36 -3.81 -7.67
CA ASP A 157 -12.78 -2.52 -8.02
C ASP A 157 -12.43 -1.71 -6.78
N VAL A 158 -11.27 -1.07 -6.81
CA VAL A 158 -10.81 -0.10 -5.82
C VAL A 158 -10.64 1.23 -6.53
N ASP A 159 -11.45 2.21 -6.19
CA ASP A 159 -11.43 3.55 -6.77
C ASP A 159 -10.84 4.57 -5.80
N PHE A 160 -9.95 5.41 -6.33
CA PHE A 160 -9.22 6.44 -5.62
C PHE A 160 -9.71 7.82 -6.07
N PRO A 161 -10.74 8.39 -5.44
CA PRO A 161 -11.41 9.60 -5.95
C PRO A 161 -10.55 10.87 -5.91
N GLY A 162 -9.51 10.93 -5.07
CA GLY A 162 -8.76 12.16 -4.84
C GLY A 162 -9.56 13.18 -4.02
N GLY A 163 -9.31 14.47 -4.26
CA GLY A 163 -10.11 15.58 -3.74
C GLY A 163 -9.76 16.05 -2.33
N TYR A 164 -8.76 15.50 -1.67
CA TYR A 164 -8.29 15.97 -0.36
C TYR A 164 -7.06 16.88 -0.49
N ALA A 165 -6.89 17.75 0.50
CA ALA A 165 -5.82 18.74 0.49
C ALA A 165 -4.44 18.13 0.72
N THR A 166 -3.46 18.55 -0.08
CA THR A 166 -2.03 18.23 0.02
C THR A 166 -1.19 19.43 -0.40
N THR A 167 0.11 19.41 -0.18
CA THR A 167 1.03 20.48 -0.59
C THR A 167 1.82 20.02 -1.83
N ASN A 168 1.80 20.81 -2.90
CA ASN A 168 2.52 20.51 -4.15
C ASN A 168 4.02 20.84 -4.05
N SER A 169 4.79 20.50 -5.08
CA SER A 169 6.24 20.76 -5.14
C SER A 169 6.64 22.22 -5.08
N SER A 170 5.73 23.16 -5.30
CA SER A 170 5.96 24.61 -5.16
C SER A 170 5.62 25.13 -3.76
N GLY A 171 5.18 24.26 -2.84
CA GLY A 171 4.77 24.63 -1.49
C GLY A 171 3.34 25.14 -1.37
N ASN A 172 2.54 25.04 -2.41
CA ASN A 172 1.15 25.50 -2.39
C ASN A 172 0.18 24.37 -2.05
N ARG A 173 -0.87 24.71 -1.30
CA ARG A 173 -1.97 23.79 -1.04
C ARG A 173 -2.77 23.54 -2.32
N ILE A 174 -2.96 22.29 -2.63
CA ILE A 174 -3.77 21.80 -3.77
C ILE A 174 -4.71 20.69 -3.33
N ASN A 175 -5.66 20.35 -4.18
CA ASN A 175 -6.42 19.12 -4.04
C ASN A 175 -5.73 17.99 -4.82
N SER A 176 -5.59 16.82 -4.18
CA SER A 176 -5.07 15.62 -4.83
C SER A 176 -5.98 15.18 -5.98
N ASN A 177 -5.38 14.74 -7.06
CA ASN A 177 -6.12 14.05 -8.13
C ASN A 177 -6.22 12.54 -7.82
N PRO A 178 -6.94 11.74 -8.63
CA PRO A 178 -7.09 10.30 -8.43
C PRO A 178 -5.77 9.53 -8.43
N ASP A 179 -4.84 9.84 -9.35
CA ASP A 179 -3.53 9.17 -9.39
C ASP A 179 -2.67 9.51 -8.15
N ASP A 180 -2.75 10.76 -7.70
CA ASP A 180 -2.12 11.19 -6.44
C ASP A 180 -2.69 10.40 -5.26
N HIS A 181 -4.03 10.24 -5.17
CA HIS A 181 -4.66 9.50 -4.09
C HIS A 181 -4.18 8.05 -4.04
N ARG A 182 -4.17 7.37 -5.19
CA ARG A 182 -3.67 5.99 -5.30
C ARG A 182 -2.22 5.89 -4.84
N ARG A 183 -1.38 6.79 -5.32
CA ARG A 183 0.04 6.88 -4.96
C ARG A 183 0.23 7.12 -3.46
N HIS A 184 -0.45 8.11 -2.90
CA HIS A 184 -0.36 8.43 -1.47
C HIS A 184 -0.86 7.29 -0.58
N PHE A 185 -1.94 6.62 -0.98
CA PHE A 185 -2.48 5.48 -0.23
C PHE A 185 -1.43 4.38 -0.08
N PHE A 186 -0.83 3.93 -1.19
CA PHE A 186 0.17 2.87 -1.14
C PHE A 186 1.50 3.35 -0.53
N ASN A 187 1.93 4.58 -0.78
CA ASN A 187 3.14 5.13 -0.18
C ASN A 187 3.05 5.24 1.34
N ALA A 188 1.89 5.61 1.85
CA ALA A 188 1.64 5.68 3.29
C ALA A 188 1.52 4.30 3.96
N GLY A 189 1.60 3.21 3.21
CA GLY A 189 1.51 1.84 3.71
C GLY A 189 0.10 1.24 3.62
N GLY A 190 -0.80 1.86 2.85
CA GLY A 190 -2.12 1.31 2.58
C GLY A 190 -2.04 -0.04 1.86
N GLN A 191 -3.02 -0.90 2.12
CA GLN A 191 -3.09 -2.25 1.58
C GLN A 191 -4.49 -2.57 1.07
N VAL A 192 -4.51 -3.35 -0.01
CA VAL A 192 -5.71 -4.04 -0.48
C VAL A 192 -5.57 -5.50 -0.08
N ARG A 193 -6.50 -6.03 0.70
CA ARG A 193 -6.51 -7.43 1.13
C ARG A 193 -7.68 -8.16 0.49
N LEU A 194 -7.39 -9.23 -0.22
CA LEU A 194 -8.39 -10.11 -0.78
C LEU A 194 -8.45 -11.38 0.06
N SER A 195 -9.65 -11.86 0.31
CA SER A 195 -9.90 -13.08 1.09
C SER A 195 -10.92 -13.95 0.39
N PHE A 196 -10.84 -15.23 0.67
CA PHE A 196 -11.64 -16.26 0.02
C PHE A 196 -12.19 -17.17 1.10
N THR A 197 -13.46 -17.49 1.01
CA THR A 197 -14.08 -18.43 1.94
C THR A 197 -15.09 -19.32 1.22
N SER A 198 -15.33 -20.49 1.80
CA SER A 198 -16.42 -21.35 1.44
C SER A 198 -17.09 -21.86 2.71
N THR A 199 -18.37 -22.14 2.65
CA THR A 199 -19.13 -22.71 3.77
C THR A 199 -19.97 -23.88 3.31
N ASN A 200 -20.07 -24.89 4.17
CA ASN A 200 -20.92 -26.08 3.96
C ASN A 200 -20.70 -26.78 2.63
N LEU A 201 -19.48 -26.84 2.14
CA LEU A 201 -19.14 -27.63 0.97
C LEU A 201 -19.35 -29.13 1.25
N SER A 202 -19.71 -29.87 0.22
CA SER A 202 -19.82 -31.34 0.29
C SER A 202 -18.49 -31.98 0.66
N THR A 203 -18.50 -33.25 1.04
CA THR A 203 -17.25 -33.98 1.35
C THR A 203 -16.29 -34.00 0.17
N LYS A 204 -16.79 -34.05 -1.04
CA LYS A 204 -15.98 -34.02 -2.27
C LYS A 204 -15.37 -32.66 -2.55
N ASP A 205 -16.07 -31.58 -2.19
CA ASP A 205 -15.61 -30.22 -2.35
C ASP A 205 -14.64 -29.74 -1.23
N GLN A 206 -14.30 -30.60 -0.28
CA GLN A 206 -13.37 -30.28 0.83
C GLN A 206 -12.00 -29.84 0.35
N ASN A 207 -11.58 -30.24 -0.83
CA ASN A 207 -10.33 -29.77 -1.42
C ASN A 207 -10.36 -28.25 -1.65
N TRP A 208 -11.47 -27.71 -2.14
CA TRP A 208 -11.67 -26.26 -2.26
C TRP A 208 -11.59 -25.56 -0.91
N ALA A 209 -12.26 -26.07 0.11
CA ALA A 209 -12.19 -25.51 1.45
C ALA A 209 -10.75 -25.48 1.98
N THR A 210 -10.00 -26.57 1.77
CA THR A 210 -8.59 -26.67 2.17
C THR A 210 -7.71 -25.68 1.40
N MET A 211 -7.90 -25.57 0.09
CA MET A 211 -7.15 -24.67 -0.77
C MET A 211 -7.40 -23.19 -0.39
N LEU A 212 -8.65 -22.80 -0.17
CA LEU A 212 -9.02 -21.43 0.22
C LEU A 212 -8.47 -21.08 1.61
N ALA A 213 -8.63 -21.99 2.58
CA ALA A 213 -8.05 -21.81 3.91
C ALA A 213 -6.53 -21.72 3.87
N GLY A 214 -5.88 -22.54 3.05
CA GLY A 214 -4.43 -22.49 2.84
C GLY A 214 -3.95 -21.19 2.18
N ALA A 215 -4.74 -20.59 1.30
CA ALA A 215 -4.41 -19.30 0.70
C ALA A 215 -4.43 -18.17 1.73
N GLY A 216 -5.35 -18.19 2.69
CA GLY A 216 -5.53 -17.08 3.63
C GLY A 216 -5.97 -15.80 2.91
N SER A 217 -5.33 -14.68 3.22
CA SER A 217 -5.56 -13.40 2.53
C SER A 217 -4.39 -13.06 1.61
N VAL A 218 -4.69 -12.61 0.41
CA VAL A 218 -3.73 -12.00 -0.51
C VAL A 218 -3.63 -10.52 -0.18
N VAL A 219 -2.44 -10.05 0.14
CA VAL A 219 -2.15 -8.68 0.56
C VAL A 219 -1.36 -7.98 -0.54
N PHE A 220 -2.01 -7.04 -1.20
CA PHE A 220 -1.42 -6.22 -2.25
C PHE A 220 -1.02 -4.86 -1.70
N ASP A 221 0.23 -4.48 -1.89
CA ASP A 221 0.79 -3.24 -1.37
C ASP A 221 1.53 -2.40 -2.44
N LYS A 222 2.42 -1.54 -2.00
CA LYS A 222 3.19 -0.62 -2.83
C LYS A 222 4.01 -1.33 -3.92
N PHE A 223 4.77 -2.37 -3.55
CA PHE A 223 5.75 -3.00 -4.42
C PHE A 223 5.58 -4.52 -4.60
N LYS A 224 4.77 -5.14 -3.78
CA LYS A 224 4.66 -6.60 -3.77
C LYS A 224 3.27 -7.07 -3.38
N THR A 225 3.03 -8.35 -3.66
CA THR A 225 1.90 -9.10 -3.16
C THR A 225 2.40 -10.18 -2.21
N THR A 226 1.78 -10.32 -1.06
CA THR A 226 2.08 -11.35 -0.06
C THR A 226 0.82 -12.08 0.32
N VAL A 227 0.96 -13.24 0.97
CA VAL A 227 -0.18 -14.00 1.48
C VAL A 227 -0.03 -14.27 2.98
N THR A 228 -1.15 -14.41 3.67
CA THR A 228 -1.18 -14.66 5.12
C THR A 228 -1.37 -16.13 5.48
N GLY A 229 -1.77 -16.97 4.53
CA GLY A 229 -1.98 -18.40 4.72
C GLY A 229 -0.73 -19.14 5.17
N SER A 230 -0.89 -20.27 5.87
CA SER A 230 0.22 -21.10 6.33
C SER A 230 0.76 -22.00 5.22
N GLY A 231 2.06 -22.25 5.24
CA GLY A 231 2.70 -23.17 4.28
C GLY A 231 2.90 -22.63 2.88
N LEU A 232 2.65 -21.35 2.66
CA LEU A 232 2.83 -20.70 1.36
C LEU A 232 4.08 -19.82 1.37
N ALA A 233 4.82 -19.79 0.27
CA ALA A 233 5.88 -18.81 0.08
C ALA A 233 5.27 -17.40 -0.03
N ARG A 234 5.93 -16.37 0.52
CA ARG A 234 5.30 -15.07 0.74
C ARG A 234 6.14 -13.88 0.44
N ASP A 235 7.36 -14.11 0.06
CA ASP A 235 8.37 -13.06 0.05
C ASP A 235 8.92 -12.77 -1.34
N GLY A 236 8.21 -13.18 -2.36
CA GLY A 236 8.70 -12.99 -3.71
C GLY A 236 9.48 -14.14 -4.28
N SER A 237 9.76 -15.14 -3.51
CA SER A 237 10.27 -16.36 -4.10
C SER A 237 9.09 -17.11 -4.75
N THR A 238 9.34 -17.55 -5.91
CA THR A 238 8.59 -18.52 -6.65
C THR A 238 7.51 -19.18 -5.84
N ASP A 239 6.32 -18.92 -6.27
CA ASP A 239 5.50 -19.99 -6.34
C ASP A 239 5.21 -20.83 -5.15
N VAL A 240 4.13 -20.58 -4.87
CA VAL A 240 3.42 -21.41 -4.07
C VAL A 240 2.82 -22.47 -4.94
N ASP A 241 3.22 -23.59 -5.01
CA ASP A 241 2.68 -24.68 -5.79
C ASP A 241 2.95 -24.66 -7.32
N GLY A 242 4.12 -24.24 -7.75
CA GLY A 242 4.59 -24.40 -9.14
C GLY A 242 3.97 -23.45 -10.17
N GLY A 243 3.28 -22.41 -9.76
CA GLY A 243 2.51 -21.56 -10.66
C GLY A 243 3.16 -20.28 -11.14
N GLY A 244 4.40 -20.00 -10.78
CA GLY A 244 5.14 -18.84 -11.31
C GLY A 244 4.49 -17.50 -10.98
N ILE A 245 4.16 -17.25 -9.72
CA ILE A 245 3.59 -15.99 -9.28
C ILE A 245 4.71 -14.99 -9.06
N ASP A 246 4.61 -13.88 -9.77
CA ASP A 246 5.50 -12.75 -9.50
C ASP A 246 4.95 -11.96 -8.31
N SER A 247 5.41 -12.29 -7.12
CA SER A 247 5.08 -11.59 -5.91
C SER A 247 5.77 -10.22 -5.78
N ALA A 248 6.68 -9.88 -6.69
CA ALA A 248 7.19 -8.52 -6.83
C ALA A 248 6.19 -7.57 -7.50
N LEU A 249 5.00 -8.04 -7.87
CA LEU A 249 3.92 -7.20 -8.40
C LEU A 249 3.16 -6.51 -7.28
N GLY A 250 3.29 -5.19 -7.20
CA GLY A 250 2.51 -4.29 -6.38
C GLY A 250 1.96 -3.13 -7.22
N ASN A 251 1.47 -2.07 -6.58
CA ASN A 251 0.84 -0.94 -7.27
C ASN A 251 1.70 -0.33 -8.38
N TYR A 252 3.01 -0.22 -8.17
CA TYR A 252 3.89 0.44 -9.14
C TYR A 252 4.26 -0.42 -10.34
N GLN A 253 4.12 -1.73 -10.26
CA GLN A 253 4.38 -2.66 -11.34
C GLN A 253 3.14 -2.97 -12.18
N LEU A 254 1.93 -2.54 -11.73
CA LEU A 254 0.72 -2.79 -12.48
C LEU A 254 0.69 -2.06 -13.82
N THR A 255 0.27 -2.80 -14.84
CA THR A 255 -0.06 -2.29 -16.17
C THR A 255 -1.58 -2.16 -16.36
N THR A 256 -2.00 -1.79 -17.57
CA THR A 256 -3.43 -1.76 -17.96
C THR A 256 -3.98 -3.13 -18.36
N SER A 257 -3.14 -4.14 -18.47
CA SER A 257 -3.53 -5.53 -18.71
C SER A 257 -3.56 -6.31 -17.40
N PHE A 258 -4.40 -7.32 -17.29
CA PHE A 258 -4.40 -8.20 -16.12
C PHE A 258 -3.05 -8.91 -15.97
N GLN A 259 -2.49 -8.84 -14.78
CA GLN A 259 -1.27 -9.51 -14.35
C GLN A 259 -1.60 -10.42 -13.17
N THR A 260 -1.14 -11.66 -13.20
CA THR A 260 -1.33 -12.59 -12.09
C THR A 260 -0.47 -12.15 -10.90
N ILE A 261 -1.10 -11.85 -9.77
CA ILE A 261 -0.43 -11.46 -8.53
C ILE A 261 -0.43 -12.58 -7.49
N PHE A 262 -1.28 -13.59 -7.69
CA PHE A 262 -1.36 -14.77 -6.85
C PHE A 262 -2.03 -15.92 -7.60
N ARG A 263 -1.55 -17.15 -7.40
CA ARG A 263 -2.22 -18.39 -7.80
C ARG A 263 -1.89 -19.49 -6.81
N LYS A 264 -2.88 -20.30 -6.48
CA LYS A 264 -2.70 -21.50 -5.68
C LYS A 264 -3.44 -22.64 -6.32
N PHE A 265 -2.73 -23.74 -6.50
CA PHE A 265 -3.28 -24.98 -7.03
C PHE A 265 -3.88 -25.85 -5.92
N GLY A 266 -4.76 -26.71 -6.30
CA GLY A 266 -5.24 -27.81 -5.48
C GLY A 266 -4.18 -28.88 -5.25
N SER A 267 -4.58 -30.01 -4.74
CA SER A 267 -3.65 -31.12 -4.45
C SER A 267 -4.23 -32.46 -4.86
N SER A 268 -3.37 -33.47 -4.94
CA SER A 268 -3.76 -34.83 -5.31
C SER A 268 -4.48 -34.88 -6.67
N VAL A 269 -5.64 -35.48 -6.73
CA VAL A 269 -6.46 -35.63 -7.95
C VAL A 269 -7.00 -34.30 -8.47
N TYR A 270 -7.05 -33.27 -7.62
CA TYR A 270 -7.47 -31.92 -7.94
C TYR A 270 -6.29 -30.95 -8.15
N ALA A 271 -5.11 -31.47 -8.46
CA ALA A 271 -3.90 -30.67 -8.61
C ALA A 271 -3.97 -29.64 -9.76
N ALA A 272 -4.88 -29.84 -10.71
CA ALA A 272 -5.11 -28.89 -11.81
C ALA A 272 -6.07 -27.75 -11.44
N ASN A 273 -6.89 -27.92 -10.40
CA ASN A 273 -7.78 -26.87 -9.91
C ASN A 273 -6.97 -25.73 -9.30
N TYR A 274 -7.41 -24.49 -9.48
CA TYR A 274 -6.70 -23.37 -8.89
C TYR A 274 -7.62 -22.20 -8.51
N ILE A 275 -7.17 -21.43 -7.53
CA ILE A 275 -7.59 -20.05 -7.30
C ILE A 275 -6.54 -19.11 -7.85
N GLN A 276 -6.96 -18.06 -8.55
CA GLN A 276 -6.06 -17.04 -9.10
C GLN A 276 -6.57 -15.66 -8.76
N VAL A 277 -5.63 -14.76 -8.45
CA VAL A 277 -5.89 -13.33 -8.38
C VAL A 277 -5.04 -12.64 -9.42
N GLN A 278 -5.70 -11.83 -10.23
CA GLN A 278 -5.06 -10.93 -11.19
C GLN A 278 -5.39 -9.49 -10.82
N ALA A 279 -4.50 -8.57 -11.17
CA ALA A 279 -4.73 -7.14 -10.97
C ALA A 279 -4.35 -6.36 -12.22
N LYS A 280 -5.02 -5.21 -12.42
CA LYS A 280 -4.66 -4.23 -13.46
C LYS A 280 -5.05 -2.81 -13.03
N ARG A 281 -4.41 -1.82 -13.65
CA ARG A 281 -4.89 -0.44 -13.58
C ARG A 281 -5.97 -0.20 -14.61
N VAL A 282 -7.01 0.53 -14.21
CA VAL A 282 -8.06 1.02 -15.11
C VAL A 282 -8.06 2.55 -15.04
N GLY A 283 -7.29 3.17 -15.92
CA GLY A 283 -7.09 4.62 -15.87
C GLY A 283 -6.24 5.08 -14.67
N ALA A 284 -6.46 6.29 -14.22
CA ALA A 284 -5.71 6.92 -13.11
C ALA A 284 -6.25 6.54 -11.74
N SER A 285 -7.58 6.38 -11.62
CA SER A 285 -8.28 6.27 -10.35
C SER A 285 -8.51 4.84 -9.87
N LEU A 286 -8.50 3.84 -10.75
CA LEU A 286 -9.06 2.54 -10.42
C LEU A 286 -8.04 1.42 -10.57
N VAL A 287 -7.99 0.55 -9.57
CA VAL A 287 -7.33 -0.75 -9.63
C VAL A 287 -8.40 -1.83 -9.57
N ARG A 288 -8.41 -2.70 -10.57
CA ARG A 288 -9.31 -3.85 -10.65
C ARG A 288 -8.58 -5.12 -10.29
N PHE A 289 -9.19 -5.89 -9.41
CA PHE A 289 -8.76 -7.22 -9.02
C PHE A 289 -9.75 -8.24 -9.57
N ARG A 290 -9.26 -9.23 -10.31
CA ARG A 290 -10.05 -10.38 -10.75
C ARG A 290 -9.69 -11.58 -9.89
N VAL A 291 -10.67 -12.14 -9.23
CA VAL A 291 -10.56 -13.41 -8.51
C VAL A 291 -11.24 -14.48 -9.33
N SER A 292 -10.50 -15.51 -9.65
CA SER A 292 -10.99 -16.64 -10.46
C SER A 292 -10.82 -17.94 -9.69
N PHE A 293 -11.79 -18.85 -9.87
CA PHE A 293 -11.75 -20.22 -9.40
C PHE A 293 -11.90 -21.11 -10.62
N TYR A 294 -10.93 -21.99 -10.83
CA TYR A 294 -10.89 -22.88 -11.98
C TYR A 294 -10.95 -24.33 -11.52
N ASP A 295 -11.95 -25.05 -11.98
CA ASP A 295 -12.13 -26.48 -11.80
C ASP A 295 -11.69 -27.20 -13.07
N ALA A 296 -10.53 -27.84 -13.02
CA ALA A 296 -9.91 -28.50 -14.16
C ALA A 296 -9.97 -30.03 -14.08
N ALA A 297 -10.80 -30.55 -13.20
CA ALA A 297 -10.87 -31.98 -12.95
C ALA A 297 -11.63 -32.74 -14.06
N GLU A 298 -11.25 -32.51 -15.30
CA GLU A 298 -11.90 -33.14 -16.47
C GLU A 298 -11.63 -34.65 -16.59
N GLY A 299 -12.64 -35.39 -16.93
CA GLY A 299 -12.54 -36.74 -17.55
C GLY A 299 -12.25 -37.89 -16.63
N ASN A 300 -12.31 -37.72 -15.31
CA ASN A 300 -12.28 -38.87 -14.40
C ASN A 300 -13.63 -39.08 -13.72
N PRO A 301 -14.42 -40.09 -14.11
CA PRO A 301 -15.78 -40.29 -13.59
C PRO A 301 -15.86 -40.52 -12.08
N ASN A 302 -14.72 -40.65 -11.40
CA ASN A 302 -14.68 -40.74 -9.95
C ASN A 302 -14.39 -39.39 -9.27
N PHE A 303 -13.95 -38.38 -10.01
CA PHE A 303 -13.48 -37.11 -9.48
C PHE A 303 -13.99 -35.92 -10.29
N ASP A 304 -14.55 -36.15 -11.47
CA ASP A 304 -15.13 -35.16 -12.36
C ASP A 304 -16.56 -34.86 -11.91
N GLU A 305 -16.67 -33.95 -10.99
CA GLU A 305 -17.96 -33.56 -10.46
C GLU A 305 -17.99 -32.06 -10.21
N ARG A 306 -19.11 -31.47 -10.52
CA ARG A 306 -19.39 -30.08 -10.22
C ARG A 306 -19.18 -29.78 -8.77
N VAL A 307 -18.65 -28.60 -8.51
CA VAL A 307 -18.67 -28.02 -7.17
C VAL A 307 -20.11 -27.77 -6.78
N LEU A 308 -20.64 -28.67 -5.94
CA LEU A 308 -22.05 -28.67 -5.53
C LEU A 308 -22.23 -27.71 -4.35
N LEU A 309 -22.77 -26.54 -4.62
CA LEU A 309 -23.20 -25.63 -3.57
C LEU A 309 -24.65 -26.00 -3.21
N GLY A 310 -24.81 -26.82 -2.16
CA GLY A 310 -26.13 -27.20 -1.61
C GLY A 310 -26.81 -26.03 -0.87
N ALA A 311 -27.99 -26.25 -0.33
CA ALA A 311 -28.69 -25.22 0.43
C ALA A 311 -27.84 -24.71 1.62
N GLY A 312 -27.58 -23.44 1.66
CA GLY A 312 -26.73 -22.81 2.67
C GLY A 312 -25.21 -22.89 2.41
N SER A 313 -24.80 -23.52 1.31
CA SER A 313 -23.40 -23.51 0.87
C SER A 313 -23.11 -22.29 0.02
N LEU A 314 -21.90 -21.76 0.13
CA LEU A 314 -21.48 -20.63 -0.69
C LEU A 314 -19.96 -20.63 -0.90
N MET A 315 -19.55 -19.97 -1.97
CA MET A 315 -18.18 -19.59 -2.27
C MET A 315 -18.08 -18.08 -2.36
N GLN A 316 -17.08 -17.50 -1.74
CA GLN A 316 -16.95 -16.05 -1.64
C GLN A 316 -15.54 -15.59 -1.98
N ALA A 317 -15.48 -14.43 -2.64
CA ALA A 317 -14.29 -13.60 -2.72
C ALA A 317 -14.62 -12.21 -2.21
N GLY A 318 -13.74 -11.63 -1.42
CA GLY A 318 -13.96 -10.32 -0.83
C GLY A 318 -12.72 -9.47 -0.75
N ILE A 319 -12.91 -8.17 -0.56
CA ILE A 319 -11.85 -7.17 -0.47
C ILE A 319 -11.99 -6.33 0.80
N ASP A 320 -10.89 -6.14 1.51
CA ASP A 320 -10.76 -5.26 2.67
C ASP A 320 -9.71 -4.19 2.35
N LEU A 321 -10.10 -2.93 2.43
CA LEU A 321 -9.23 -1.79 2.17
C LEU A 321 -8.67 -1.30 3.49
N ARG A 322 -7.36 -1.42 3.66
CA ARG A 322 -6.68 -0.99 4.87
C ARG A 322 -5.82 0.22 4.60
N ARG A 323 -6.14 1.33 5.22
CA ARG A 323 -5.36 2.56 5.14
C ARG A 323 -4.44 2.71 6.35
N ALA A 324 -3.31 3.35 6.13
CA ALA A 324 -2.50 3.86 7.23
C ALA A 324 -3.23 5.04 7.89
N THR A 325 -3.37 4.98 9.22
CA THR A 325 -3.90 6.07 10.04
C THR A 325 -2.98 6.27 11.23
N GLY A 326 -2.61 7.51 11.50
CA GLY A 326 -1.75 7.82 12.64
C GLY A 326 -1.71 9.32 12.89
N SER A 327 -0.97 9.71 13.91
CA SER A 327 -0.78 11.12 14.27
C SER A 327 0.07 11.89 13.25
N PHE A 328 0.77 11.19 12.36
CA PHE A 328 1.77 11.78 11.48
C PHE A 328 1.35 11.81 10.02
N VAL A 329 0.79 10.71 9.53
CA VAL A 329 0.32 10.57 8.15
C VAL A 329 -1.03 9.85 8.16
N SER A 330 -1.98 10.40 7.43
CA SER A 330 -3.30 9.79 7.24
C SER A 330 -3.76 10.07 5.81
N VAL A 331 -4.13 9.03 5.09
CA VAL A 331 -4.65 9.15 3.71
C VAL A 331 -6.10 8.67 3.71
N PRO A 332 -7.02 9.34 3.02
CA PRO A 332 -8.41 8.89 2.91
C PRO A 332 -8.51 7.46 2.38
N THR A 333 -9.53 6.75 2.83
CA THR A 333 -9.79 5.39 2.35
C THR A 333 -10.36 5.46 0.93
N PRO A 334 -9.83 4.68 -0.03
CA PRO A 334 -10.45 4.52 -1.33
C PRO A 334 -11.82 3.86 -1.20
N THR A 335 -12.59 3.92 -2.27
CA THR A 335 -13.89 3.23 -2.33
C THR A 335 -13.75 1.89 -3.04
N GLY A 336 -14.55 0.91 -2.64
CA GLY A 336 -14.58 -0.39 -3.30
C GLY A 336 -15.96 -0.69 -3.87
N SER A 337 -16.01 -1.49 -4.93
CA SER A 337 -17.25 -1.99 -5.52
C SER A 337 -17.02 -3.38 -6.13
N VAL A 338 -18.10 -4.15 -6.24
CA VAL A 338 -18.12 -5.37 -7.04
C VAL A 338 -18.59 -4.94 -8.43
N SER A 339 -17.73 -5.04 -9.44
CA SER A 339 -18.06 -4.66 -10.81
C SER A 339 -18.54 -5.84 -11.66
N THR A 340 -18.17 -7.05 -11.27
CA THR A 340 -18.70 -8.30 -11.82
C THR A 340 -18.85 -9.28 -10.67
N GLU A 341 -20.03 -9.87 -10.52
CA GLU A 341 -20.27 -10.92 -9.55
C GLU A 341 -19.62 -12.24 -9.99
N LEU A 342 -19.52 -13.22 -9.08
CA LEU A 342 -19.02 -14.56 -9.40
C LEU A 342 -19.92 -15.23 -10.46
N VAL A 343 -19.52 -15.09 -11.70
CA VAL A 343 -20.23 -15.59 -12.89
C VAL A 343 -19.34 -16.55 -13.66
N ASN A 344 -19.95 -17.35 -14.50
CA ASN A 344 -19.25 -18.17 -15.49
C ASN A 344 -18.60 -17.26 -16.55
N THR A 345 -17.54 -17.72 -17.19
CA THR A 345 -16.90 -17.05 -18.32
C THR A 345 -17.70 -17.16 -19.60
#